data_6287fc4592c5fe736f304389209a5e90
#
_entry.id   6287fc4592c5fe736f304389209a5e90
#
_cell.length_a   1.000
_cell.length_b   1.000
_cell.length_c   1.000
_cell.angle_alpha   90.00
_cell.angle_beta   90.00
_cell.angle_gamma   90.00
#
_symmetry.space_group_name_H-M   'P 1'
#
loop_
_entity.id
_entity.type
_entity.pdbx_description
1 polymer ?
#
loop_
_entity_poly.entity_id
_entity_poly.type
_entity_poly.pdbx_seq_one_letter_code
_entity_poly.pdbx_strand_id
1 'polypeptide(L)'
;MIRPIALLLALGLAGCAAPQMEAPPVPPLAAQGNRTPAYNAIEGAAEAFGNPDSLQGRPAQAAVAVSRLEWSAEAVAADRSFYIFSAVTAPALSAARWEVRRALGISTDAPPAVVIAGMEQAAAALSRGGGSAAAAGLQPGHPHAPRQHAADAPG
;
A
#
# COMPACT_ATOMS: atom_id res chain seq x y z
N MET A 1 12.66 19.94 -63.76
CA MET A 1 12.28 18.54 -63.38
C MET A 1 13.02 18.18 -62.10
N ILE A 2 12.45 18.49 -60.95
CA ILE A 2 13.07 18.27 -59.62
C ILE A 2 12.51 16.95 -59.08
N ARG A 3 13.41 16.06 -58.77
CA ARG A 3 13.19 14.64 -58.53
C ARG A 3 12.39 14.39 -57.24
N PRO A 4 11.33 13.57 -57.27
CA PRO A 4 10.52 13.24 -56.10
C PRO A 4 11.18 12.26 -55.12
N ILE A 5 12.47 11.95 -55.29
CA ILE A 5 13.19 10.96 -54.47
C ILE A 5 13.62 11.53 -53.11
N ALA A 6 13.74 12.85 -52.97
CA ALA A 6 14.15 13.46 -51.69
C ALA A 6 13.04 13.51 -50.63
N LEU A 7 11.78 13.36 -51.03
CA LEU A 7 10.64 13.43 -50.08
C LEU A 7 10.37 12.10 -49.39
N LEU A 8 10.83 10.98 -49.93
CA LEU A 8 10.61 9.64 -49.35
C LEU A 8 11.60 9.27 -48.24
N LEU A 9 12.73 9.98 -48.14
CA LEU A 9 13.74 9.72 -47.11
C LEU A 9 13.45 10.41 -45.78
N ALA A 10 12.55 11.38 -45.71
CA ALA A 10 12.20 12.13 -44.50
C ALA A 10 11.15 11.46 -43.62
N LEU A 11 10.43 10.45 -44.12
CA LEU A 11 9.39 9.76 -43.36
C LEU A 11 9.90 8.56 -42.54
N GLY A 12 11.17 8.20 -42.66
CA GLY A 12 11.74 7.00 -42.01
C GLY A 12 12.27 7.19 -40.59
N LEU A 13 12.32 8.43 -40.07
CA LEU A 13 12.89 8.76 -38.75
C LEU A 13 11.84 9.10 -37.67
N ALA A 14 10.57 8.77 -37.89
CA ALA A 14 9.64 8.69 -36.78
C ALA A 14 10.03 7.45 -35.94
N GLY A 15 11.20 7.56 -35.32
CA GLY A 15 11.78 6.53 -34.47
C GLY A 15 10.80 6.15 -33.39
N CYS A 16 10.64 4.85 -33.20
CA CYS A 16 10.01 4.24 -32.04
C CYS A 16 10.62 4.83 -30.75
N ALA A 17 10.13 5.98 -30.31
CA ALA A 17 10.23 6.36 -28.92
C ALA A 17 9.34 5.35 -28.18
N ALA A 18 9.94 4.25 -27.74
CA ALA A 18 9.28 3.36 -26.81
C ALA A 18 8.77 4.24 -25.65
N PRO A 19 7.50 4.14 -25.27
CA PRO A 19 7.00 4.90 -24.13
C PRO A 19 7.90 4.58 -22.94
N GLN A 20 8.55 5.60 -22.39
CA GLN A 20 9.26 5.45 -21.13
C GLN A 20 8.21 5.12 -20.10
N MET A 21 8.22 3.90 -19.58
CA MET A 21 7.38 3.56 -18.44
C MET A 21 7.97 4.32 -17.25
N GLU A 22 7.32 5.40 -16.93
CA GLU A 22 7.58 6.16 -15.70
C GLU A 22 6.87 5.46 -14.56
N ALA A 23 7.54 5.39 -13.40
CA ALA A 23 6.90 4.84 -12.21
C ALA A 23 5.62 5.63 -11.89
N PRO A 24 4.54 4.98 -11.48
CA PRO A 24 3.33 5.66 -11.09
C PRO A 24 3.60 6.60 -9.90
N PRO A 25 2.82 7.69 -9.74
CA PRO A 25 2.98 8.60 -8.61
C PRO A 25 2.79 7.84 -7.29
N VAL A 26 3.59 8.20 -6.28
CA VAL A 26 3.50 7.56 -4.96
C VAL A 26 2.16 7.91 -4.32
N PRO A 27 1.40 6.92 -3.82
CA PRO A 27 0.11 7.16 -3.18
C PRO A 27 0.26 8.02 -1.92
N PRO A 28 -0.71 8.91 -1.61
CA PRO A 28 -0.57 9.89 -0.54
C PRO A 28 -0.26 9.32 0.84
N LEU A 29 -0.93 8.23 1.26
CA LEU A 29 -0.65 7.61 2.57
C LEU A 29 0.64 6.78 2.52
N ALA A 30 0.92 6.12 1.40
CA ALA A 30 2.18 5.39 1.21
C ALA A 30 3.41 6.32 1.25
N ALA A 31 3.24 7.57 0.79
CA ALA A 31 4.30 8.59 0.75
C ALA A 31 4.66 9.19 2.12
N GLN A 32 3.83 8.96 3.14
CA GLN A 32 4.02 9.59 4.46
C GLN A 32 5.30 9.12 5.15
N GLY A 33 6.07 10.08 5.65
CA GLY A 33 7.34 9.86 6.34
C GLY A 33 8.21 11.12 6.28
N ASN A 34 9.45 10.98 6.72
CA ASN A 34 10.42 12.09 6.82
C ASN A 34 11.44 12.12 5.67
N ARG A 35 11.31 11.24 4.70
CA ARG A 35 12.16 11.11 3.53
C ARG A 35 11.42 11.43 2.25
N THR A 36 12.04 11.16 1.10
CA THR A 36 11.35 11.28 -0.19
C THR A 36 10.17 10.30 -0.27
N PRO A 37 9.09 10.64 -0.99
CA PRO A 37 7.91 9.80 -1.11
C PRO A 37 8.21 8.35 -1.51
N ALA A 38 9.04 8.15 -2.52
CA ALA A 38 9.44 6.81 -2.99
C ALA A 38 10.21 6.03 -1.91
N TYR A 39 11.13 6.69 -1.21
CA TYR A 39 11.89 6.08 -0.14
C TYR A 39 10.98 5.65 1.02
N ASN A 40 10.07 6.52 1.44
CA ASN A 40 9.11 6.21 2.51
C ASN A 40 8.21 5.02 2.13
N ALA A 41 7.80 4.90 0.87
CA ALA A 41 6.99 3.79 0.41
C ALA A 41 7.77 2.47 0.45
N ILE A 42 8.99 2.45 -0.09
CA ILE A 42 9.82 1.22 -0.16
C ILE A 42 10.26 0.79 1.24
N GLU A 43 10.82 1.70 2.03
CA GLU A 43 11.29 1.40 3.38
C GLU A 43 10.14 0.99 4.30
N GLY A 44 9.01 1.72 4.24
CA GLY A 44 7.85 1.38 5.04
C GLY A 44 7.17 0.08 4.65
N ALA A 45 7.27 -0.37 3.39
CA ALA A 45 6.88 -1.72 3.01
C ALA A 45 7.84 -2.75 3.61
N ALA A 46 9.15 -2.54 3.47
CA ALA A 46 10.18 -3.45 3.99
C ALA A 46 10.08 -3.61 5.51
N GLU A 47 9.88 -2.50 6.25
CA GLU A 47 9.70 -2.52 7.70
C GLU A 47 8.44 -3.29 8.12
N ALA A 48 7.31 -3.02 7.48
CA ALA A 48 6.03 -3.63 7.82
C ALA A 48 6.04 -5.16 7.58
N PHE A 49 6.56 -5.61 6.44
CA PHE A 49 6.61 -7.03 6.10
C PHE A 49 7.82 -7.75 6.71
N GLY A 50 8.87 -7.02 7.08
CA GLY A 50 9.99 -7.55 7.86
C GLY A 50 9.66 -7.76 9.34
N ASN A 51 8.66 -7.05 9.86
CA ASN A 51 8.18 -7.19 11.23
C ASN A 51 6.64 -7.21 11.28
N PRO A 52 5.99 -8.29 10.87
CA PRO A 52 4.54 -8.39 10.75
C PRO A 52 3.81 -8.22 12.10
N ASP A 53 4.47 -8.51 13.22
CA ASP A 53 3.90 -8.31 14.55
C ASP A 53 3.59 -6.83 14.83
N SER A 54 4.33 -5.93 14.19
CA SER A 54 4.07 -4.48 14.28
C SER A 54 2.71 -4.07 13.73
N LEU A 55 2.10 -4.89 12.89
CA LEU A 55 0.80 -4.64 12.26
C LEU A 55 -0.39 -5.24 13.04
N GLN A 56 -0.13 -6.05 14.07
CA GLN A 56 -1.19 -6.67 14.86
C GLN A 56 -2.06 -5.61 15.53
N GLY A 57 -3.39 -5.74 15.35
CA GLY A 57 -4.36 -4.79 15.87
C GLY A 57 -4.33 -3.40 15.21
N ARG A 58 -3.57 -3.23 14.12
CA ARG A 58 -3.40 -1.96 13.41
C ARG A 58 -3.85 -2.05 11.94
N PRO A 59 -5.13 -2.31 11.68
CA PRO A 59 -5.61 -2.58 10.33
C PRO A 59 -5.41 -1.41 9.35
N ALA A 60 -5.46 -0.17 9.84
CA ALA A 60 -5.16 1.00 9.00
C ALA A 60 -3.70 1.01 8.52
N GLN A 61 -2.76 0.68 9.41
CA GLN A 61 -1.35 0.60 9.06
C GLN A 61 -1.06 -0.59 8.14
N ALA A 62 -1.74 -1.71 8.34
CA ALA A 62 -1.66 -2.86 7.44
C ALA A 62 -2.13 -2.49 6.02
N ALA A 63 -3.22 -1.76 5.88
CA ALA A 63 -3.70 -1.29 4.57
C ALA A 63 -2.68 -0.34 3.89
N VAL A 64 -2.05 0.57 4.65
CA VAL A 64 -0.96 1.42 4.11
C VAL A 64 0.24 0.58 3.68
N ALA A 65 0.61 -0.44 4.45
CA ALA A 65 1.72 -1.33 4.09
C ALA A 65 1.45 -2.08 2.77
N VAL A 66 0.22 -2.54 2.54
CA VAL A 66 -0.19 -3.15 1.27
C VAL A 66 -0.11 -2.15 0.12
N SER A 67 -0.61 -0.92 0.30
CA SER A 67 -0.49 0.15 -0.71
C SER A 67 0.97 0.42 -1.08
N ARG A 68 1.87 0.47 -0.08
CA ARG A 68 3.31 0.63 -0.28
C ARG A 68 3.92 -0.52 -1.07
N LEU A 69 3.57 -1.77 -0.74
CA LEU A 69 4.07 -2.95 -1.45
C LEU A 69 3.60 -2.97 -2.90
N GLU A 70 2.31 -2.69 -3.14
CA GLU A 70 1.74 -2.65 -4.49
C GLU A 70 2.46 -1.61 -5.37
N TRP A 71 2.63 -0.39 -4.84
CA TRP A 71 3.36 0.66 -5.53
C TRP A 71 4.82 0.31 -5.76
N SER A 72 5.53 -0.21 -4.74
CA SER A 72 6.94 -0.56 -4.85
C SER A 72 7.19 -1.64 -5.91
N ALA A 73 6.31 -2.64 -5.99
CA ALA A 73 6.40 -3.69 -6.99
C ALA A 73 6.26 -3.17 -8.43
N GLU A 74 5.39 -2.16 -8.66
CA GLU A 74 5.26 -1.51 -9.96
C GLU A 74 6.44 -0.58 -10.24
N ALA A 75 6.82 0.26 -9.29
CA ALA A 75 7.88 1.26 -9.46
C ALA A 75 9.23 0.63 -9.75
N VAL A 76 9.62 -0.39 -8.98
CA VAL A 76 10.92 -1.08 -9.16
C VAL A 76 10.96 -1.84 -10.49
N ALA A 77 9.83 -2.34 -10.97
CA ALA A 77 9.77 -3.01 -12.27
C ALA A 77 9.81 -2.03 -13.45
N ALA A 78 9.20 -0.83 -13.30
CA ALA A 78 9.03 0.13 -14.38
C ALA A 78 10.19 1.14 -14.50
N ASP A 79 10.73 1.60 -13.38
CA ASP A 79 11.69 2.72 -13.36
C ASP A 79 13.14 2.23 -13.47
N ARG A 80 13.81 2.70 -14.50
CA ARG A 80 15.24 2.38 -14.76
C ARG A 80 16.19 2.90 -13.68
N SER A 81 15.79 3.86 -12.86
CA SER A 81 16.60 4.31 -11.73
C SER A 81 16.81 3.19 -10.69
N PHE A 82 15.92 2.20 -10.65
CA PHE A 82 16.03 0.99 -9.82
C PHE A 82 16.75 -0.18 -10.51
N TYR A 83 17.35 0.04 -11.68
CA TYR A 83 17.97 -1.03 -12.49
C TYR A 83 18.95 -1.91 -11.72
N ILE A 84 19.72 -1.34 -10.81
CA ILE A 84 20.71 -2.09 -10.01
C ILE A 84 20.03 -3.14 -9.12
N PHE A 85 18.78 -2.88 -8.71
CA PHE A 85 18.02 -3.76 -7.82
C PHE A 85 17.01 -4.64 -8.56
N SER A 86 16.72 -4.32 -9.83
CA SER A 86 15.57 -4.89 -10.55
C SER A 86 15.67 -6.40 -10.79
N ALA A 87 16.88 -6.95 -11.00
CA ALA A 87 17.05 -8.36 -11.36
C ALA A 87 16.60 -9.35 -10.26
N VAL A 88 16.77 -8.97 -9.00
CA VAL A 88 16.39 -9.82 -7.84
C VAL A 88 15.20 -9.24 -7.10
N THR A 89 15.19 -7.92 -6.91
CA THR A 89 14.18 -7.24 -6.07
C THR A 89 12.82 -7.20 -6.75
N ALA A 90 12.73 -6.92 -8.05
CA ALA A 90 11.46 -6.85 -8.75
C ALA A 90 10.69 -8.19 -8.73
N PRO A 91 11.30 -9.36 -9.01
CA PRO A 91 10.63 -10.65 -8.84
C PRO A 91 10.21 -10.93 -7.40
N ALA A 92 11.05 -10.57 -6.42
CA ALA A 92 10.74 -10.76 -5.00
C ALA A 92 9.52 -9.90 -4.55
N LEU A 93 9.48 -8.64 -4.95
CA LEU A 93 8.33 -7.77 -4.69
C LEU A 93 7.06 -8.27 -5.37
N SER A 94 7.17 -8.78 -6.60
CA SER A 94 6.02 -9.37 -7.30
C SER A 94 5.51 -10.62 -6.61
N ALA A 95 6.38 -11.49 -6.11
CA ALA A 95 6.00 -12.67 -5.32
C ALA A 95 5.34 -12.27 -4.00
N ALA A 96 5.91 -11.32 -3.25
CA ALA A 96 5.33 -10.82 -2.01
C ALA A 96 3.95 -10.19 -2.22
N ARG A 97 3.78 -9.39 -3.29
CA ARG A 97 2.49 -8.83 -3.69
C ARG A 97 1.45 -9.92 -3.94
N TRP A 98 1.83 -10.96 -4.65
CA TRP A 98 0.93 -12.07 -4.97
C TRP A 98 0.48 -12.82 -3.70
N GLU A 99 1.40 -13.09 -2.77
CA GLU A 99 1.10 -13.73 -1.49
C GLU A 99 0.15 -12.87 -0.64
N VAL A 100 0.42 -11.58 -0.52
CA VAL A 100 -0.41 -10.64 0.24
C VAL A 100 -1.82 -10.53 -0.35
N ARG A 101 -1.94 -10.45 -1.68
CA ARG A 101 -3.25 -10.43 -2.36
C ARG A 101 -4.05 -11.68 -2.03
N ARG A 102 -3.43 -12.86 -2.12
CA ARG A 102 -4.09 -14.13 -1.77
C ARG A 102 -4.54 -14.17 -0.31
N ALA A 103 -3.67 -13.77 0.60
CA ALA A 103 -3.97 -13.75 2.03
C ALA A 103 -5.16 -12.83 2.37
N LEU A 104 -5.31 -11.73 1.64
CA LEU A 104 -6.39 -10.76 1.82
C LEU A 104 -7.63 -11.03 0.96
N GLY A 105 -7.63 -12.08 0.14
CA GLY A 105 -8.74 -12.37 -0.80
C GLY A 105 -8.85 -11.35 -1.93
N ILE A 106 -7.77 -10.64 -2.26
CA ILE A 106 -7.72 -9.71 -3.39
C ILE A 106 -7.42 -10.50 -4.66
N SER A 107 -8.14 -10.21 -5.76
CA SER A 107 -7.84 -10.84 -7.04
C SER A 107 -6.40 -10.58 -7.46
N THR A 108 -5.69 -11.65 -7.84
CA THR A 108 -4.31 -11.55 -8.35
C THR A 108 -4.24 -10.77 -9.66
N ASP A 109 -5.33 -10.75 -10.43
CA ASP A 109 -5.44 -10.07 -11.72
C ASP A 109 -5.92 -8.61 -11.60
N ALA A 110 -6.24 -8.17 -10.37
CA ALA A 110 -6.67 -6.78 -10.17
C ALA A 110 -5.54 -5.81 -10.54
N PRO A 111 -5.85 -4.73 -11.31
CA PRO A 111 -4.86 -3.71 -11.62
C PRO A 111 -4.25 -3.11 -10.34
N PRO A 112 -2.93 -2.94 -10.25
CA PRO A 112 -2.27 -2.40 -9.04
C PRO A 112 -2.86 -1.08 -8.58
N ALA A 113 -3.15 -0.17 -9.51
CA ALA A 113 -3.76 1.12 -9.19
C ALA A 113 -5.12 1.00 -8.47
N VAL A 114 -5.91 -0.01 -8.81
CA VAL A 114 -7.21 -0.28 -8.15
C VAL A 114 -7.00 -0.79 -6.73
N VAL A 115 -6.03 -1.69 -6.54
CA VAL A 115 -5.69 -2.22 -5.22
C VAL A 115 -5.14 -1.10 -4.33
N ILE A 116 -4.21 -0.30 -4.84
CA ILE A 116 -3.64 0.87 -4.14
C ILE A 116 -4.75 1.81 -3.68
N ALA A 117 -5.63 2.24 -4.60
CA ALA A 117 -6.73 3.15 -4.27
C ALA A 117 -7.67 2.55 -3.20
N GLY A 118 -8.00 1.27 -3.31
CA GLY A 118 -8.81 0.55 -2.32
C GLY A 118 -8.15 0.50 -0.94
N MET A 119 -6.84 0.22 -0.88
CA MET A 119 -6.08 0.18 0.37
C MET A 119 -5.95 1.56 1.02
N GLU A 120 -5.70 2.61 0.25
CA GLU A 120 -5.66 3.99 0.75
C GLU A 120 -7.02 4.42 1.33
N GLN A 121 -8.12 4.09 0.64
CA GLN A 121 -9.47 4.36 1.14
C GLN A 121 -9.78 3.57 2.41
N ALA A 122 -9.43 2.28 2.45
CA ALA A 122 -9.59 1.44 3.63
C ALA A 122 -8.80 1.97 4.82
N ALA A 123 -7.52 2.34 4.61
CA ALA A 123 -6.68 2.94 5.64
C ALA A 123 -7.28 4.23 6.20
N ALA A 124 -7.75 5.11 5.33
CA ALA A 124 -8.39 6.36 5.74
C ALA A 124 -9.71 6.12 6.51
N ALA A 125 -10.52 5.14 6.09
CA ALA A 125 -11.75 4.77 6.80
C ALA A 125 -11.46 4.18 8.19
N LEU A 126 -10.52 3.24 8.27
CA LEU A 126 -10.10 2.59 9.51
C LEU A 126 -9.47 3.58 10.50
N SER A 127 -8.70 4.56 10.01
CA SER A 127 -8.14 5.62 10.85
C SER A 127 -9.21 6.52 11.47
N ARG A 128 -10.30 6.78 10.75
CA ARG A 128 -11.43 7.56 11.27
C ARG A 128 -12.30 6.76 12.24
N GLY A 129 -12.52 5.47 11.96
CA GLY A 129 -13.37 4.59 12.77
C GLY A 129 -12.63 3.94 13.94
N GLY A 130 -11.34 3.72 13.83
CA GLY A 130 -10.52 3.04 14.83
C GLY A 130 -10.43 3.76 16.18
N GLY A 131 -10.57 5.09 16.20
CA GLY A 131 -10.66 5.86 17.43
C GLY A 131 -11.90 5.53 18.28
N SER A 132 -13.04 5.31 17.64
CA SER A 132 -14.29 4.97 18.33
C SER A 132 -14.36 3.50 18.74
N ALA A 133 -13.85 2.58 17.93
CA ALA A 133 -13.83 1.14 18.25
C ALA A 133 -12.80 0.79 19.34
N ALA A 134 -11.61 1.42 19.30
CA ALA A 134 -10.61 1.26 20.34
C ALA A 134 -11.06 1.89 21.68
N ALA A 135 -11.73 3.02 21.64
CA ALA A 135 -12.30 3.65 22.84
C ALA A 135 -13.46 2.82 23.42
N ALA A 136 -14.26 2.17 22.58
CA ALA A 136 -15.33 1.27 23.05
C ALA A 136 -14.81 -0.05 23.63
N GLY A 137 -13.65 -0.54 23.12
CA GLY A 137 -13.01 -1.77 23.62
C GLY A 137 -12.17 -1.59 24.88
N LEU A 138 -11.82 -0.35 25.22
CA LEU A 138 -11.01 0.01 26.41
C LEU A 138 -11.82 0.53 27.58
N GLN A 139 -13.16 0.43 27.57
CA GLN A 139 -13.90 0.64 28.80
C GLN A 139 -13.57 -0.53 29.74
N PRO A 140 -12.78 -0.29 30.81
CA PRO A 140 -12.60 -1.30 31.85
C PRO A 140 -13.99 -1.63 32.37
N GLY A 141 -14.35 -2.92 32.33
CA GLY A 141 -15.62 -3.39 32.83
C GLY A 141 -15.89 -2.77 34.20
N HIS A 142 -17.00 -2.11 34.33
CA HIS A 142 -17.47 -1.61 35.63
C HIS A 142 -17.35 -2.77 36.60
N PRO A 143 -16.61 -2.63 37.72
CA PRO A 143 -16.66 -3.63 38.76
C PRO A 143 -18.09 -3.69 39.22
N HIS A 144 -18.68 -4.89 39.20
CA HIS A 144 -19.97 -5.17 39.79
C HIS A 144 -20.04 -4.50 41.15
N ALA A 145 -20.92 -3.52 41.28
CA ALA A 145 -21.32 -3.00 42.59
C ALA A 145 -21.78 -4.18 43.45
N PRO A 146 -21.25 -4.34 44.68
CA PRO A 146 -21.68 -5.38 45.56
C PRO A 146 -23.17 -5.15 45.88
N ARG A 147 -23.99 -6.18 45.67
CA ARG A 147 -25.41 -6.17 46.14
C ARG A 147 -25.42 -5.90 47.62
N GLN A 148 -25.93 -4.76 47.98
CA GLN A 148 -26.29 -4.49 49.39
C GLN A 148 -27.38 -5.48 49.79
N HIS A 149 -27.01 -6.49 50.57
CA HIS A 149 -27.97 -7.26 51.33
C HIS A 149 -28.64 -6.30 52.32
N ALA A 150 -29.89 -6.00 52.08
CA ALA A 150 -30.77 -5.43 53.08
C ALA A 150 -30.86 -6.46 54.21
N ALA A 151 -30.25 -6.16 55.34
CA ALA A 151 -30.46 -6.90 56.55
C ALA A 151 -31.82 -6.46 57.10
N ASP A 152 -32.81 -7.34 56.99
CA ASP A 152 -34.03 -7.27 57.80
C ASP A 152 -33.67 -7.46 59.24
N ALA A 153 -33.90 -6.44 60.01
CA ALA A 153 -33.91 -6.53 61.49
C ALA A 153 -35.31 -6.92 61.98
N PRO A 154 -35.45 -7.97 62.79
CA PRO A 154 -36.72 -8.23 63.52
C PRO A 154 -36.79 -7.36 64.77
N GLY A 155 -37.91 -6.67 64.95
CA GLY A 155 -38.32 -6.03 66.15
C GLY A 155 -39.08 -7.01 67.08
#